data_3ba00aeb59b5635806c757ed09de5313
#
_entry.id   3ba00aeb59b5635806c757ed09de5313
#
_cell.length_a   1.000
_cell.length_b   1.000
_cell.length_c   1.000
_cell.angle_alpha   90.00
_cell.angle_beta   90.00
_cell.angle_gamma   90.00
#
_symmetry.space_group_name_H-M   'P 1'
#
loop_
_entity.id
_entity.type
_entity.pdbx_description
1 polymer ?
#
loop_
_entity_poly.entity_id
_entity_poly.type
_entity_poly.pdbx_seq_one_letter_code
_entity_poly.pdbx_strand_id
1 'polypeptide(L)'
;MSKIPLAGLLFLIFNPIVSQFNKAAFEKNYLEFHEKWVAGYDCSLKEIETLFDQCPDLSQYPHYYLYKGDLLSSKGYSDLALKYYLLGEKYNALGYENKNIYDHTPIFYFKLGYNYAMIDAQVDFKKYIYKLKAYVGTTYTFHAMFHLNELQAIYKFKYSNKKEEAVVLLEKIYDSLLEKPKHPLYATKNITRIRTIAMAIDLGDLEKAGRFLQEVKNESWSSTIDGDHLRDYFTTFSNYYYNKKQYPKALAYNDSIRFTFPIAIEDQEEQYVNYIRIYKKLNENKLIRVYTDSLDLLHHKQRDNRIASVVLLTQENKKNETLIDALDLKSKKQTSKIVFTGIISMMIFIATVYYMTKRRVGVEKKLNNEALKNKTLNKNFYELLGKHQLTITQFKEIEKAINKTLPDKRTFAYFSTAIKNNLVSKIDLNSSSLDTQRELFLLDFKKKHPFLTPHELLICFYTKMGLTGKEIAQVTNKSLRSVESHQYRIKRKIN
;
A
#
# COMPACT_ATOMS: atom_id res chain seq x y z
N MET A 1 -49.32 25.99 7.87
CA MET A 1 -48.25 25.79 6.88
C MET A 1 -46.97 25.40 7.61
N SER A 2 -46.65 24.13 7.67
CA SER A 2 -45.52 23.55 8.38
C SER A 2 -44.25 23.89 7.63
N LYS A 3 -43.29 24.51 8.29
CA LYS A 3 -41.96 24.80 7.76
C LYS A 3 -41.15 23.51 7.75
N ILE A 4 -40.98 22.91 6.58
CA ILE A 4 -40.01 21.85 6.35
C ILE A 4 -38.62 22.49 6.48
N PRO A 5 -37.74 22.02 7.38
CA PRO A 5 -36.43 22.60 7.51
C PRO A 5 -35.60 22.33 6.27
N LEU A 6 -35.06 23.39 5.67
CA LEU A 6 -34.22 23.39 4.46
C LEU A 6 -33.01 22.41 4.56
N ALA A 7 -32.65 22.04 5.77
CA ALA A 7 -31.58 21.08 6.06
C ALA A 7 -31.89 19.64 5.59
N GLY A 8 -33.18 19.25 5.59
CA GLY A 8 -33.59 17.91 5.13
C GLY A 8 -33.52 17.74 3.61
N LEU A 9 -33.69 18.82 2.85
CA LEU A 9 -33.62 18.77 1.38
C LEU A 9 -32.18 18.71 0.84
N LEU A 10 -31.22 19.29 1.56
CA LEU A 10 -29.80 19.24 1.20
C LEU A 10 -29.20 17.85 1.43
N PHE A 11 -29.72 17.03 2.35
CA PHE A 11 -29.24 15.67 2.60
C PHE A 11 -29.64 14.65 1.52
N LEU A 12 -30.76 14.89 0.81
CA LEU A 12 -31.28 14.00 -0.25
C LEU A 12 -30.61 14.21 -1.61
N ILE A 13 -29.92 15.35 -1.83
CA ILE A 13 -29.25 15.66 -3.12
C ILE A 13 -27.80 15.14 -3.16
N PHE A 14 -27.22 14.74 -2.03
CA PHE A 14 -25.82 14.35 -1.90
C PHE A 14 -25.56 12.88 -1.57
N ASN A 15 -26.57 12.01 -1.63
CA ASN A 15 -26.31 10.57 -1.66
C ASN A 15 -26.21 10.10 -3.13
N PRO A 16 -25.01 9.95 -3.70
CA PRO A 16 -24.86 9.10 -4.85
C PRO A 16 -25.30 7.70 -4.39
N ILE A 17 -26.16 7.04 -5.16
CA ILE A 17 -26.42 5.61 -5.06
C ILE A 17 -25.07 4.93 -5.42
N VAL A 18 -24.13 4.92 -4.49
CA VAL A 18 -23.03 3.99 -4.49
C VAL A 18 -23.70 2.68 -4.11
N SER A 19 -23.79 1.73 -5.05
CA SER A 19 -24.14 0.35 -4.70
C SER A 19 -23.30 0.02 -3.45
N GLN A 20 -23.99 -0.24 -2.34
CA GLN A 20 -23.27 -0.49 -1.09
C GLN A 20 -22.42 -1.73 -1.32
N PHE A 21 -21.08 -1.52 -1.44
CA PHE A 21 -20.14 -2.60 -1.50
C PHE A 21 -20.33 -3.49 -0.27
N ASN A 22 -20.79 -4.71 -0.49
CA ASN A 22 -20.94 -5.66 0.59
C ASN A 22 -19.57 -6.27 0.92
N LYS A 23 -18.83 -5.59 1.78
CA LYS A 23 -17.49 -6.00 2.22
C LYS A 23 -17.48 -7.42 2.77
N ALA A 24 -18.47 -7.81 3.56
CA ALA A 24 -18.51 -9.14 4.17
C ALA A 24 -18.69 -10.27 3.14
N ALA A 25 -19.55 -10.05 2.13
CA ALA A 25 -19.73 -11.00 1.03
C ALA A 25 -18.46 -11.08 0.16
N PHE A 26 -17.83 -9.95 -0.11
CA PHE A 26 -16.56 -9.91 -0.85
C PHE A 26 -15.44 -10.66 -0.08
N GLU A 27 -15.25 -10.39 1.21
CA GLU A 27 -14.23 -11.04 2.02
C GLU A 27 -14.44 -12.55 2.10
N LYS A 28 -15.69 -13.02 2.19
CA LYS A 28 -16.00 -14.45 2.13
C LYS A 28 -15.55 -15.08 0.81
N ASN A 29 -15.97 -14.49 -0.32
CA ASN A 29 -15.61 -14.98 -1.66
C ASN A 29 -14.09 -14.93 -1.90
N TYR A 30 -13.43 -13.90 -1.36
CA TYR A 30 -11.98 -13.75 -1.39
C TYR A 30 -11.28 -14.87 -0.62
N LEU A 31 -11.72 -15.21 0.57
CA LEU A 31 -11.16 -16.32 1.36
C LEU A 31 -11.33 -17.65 0.64
N GLU A 32 -12.51 -17.93 0.09
CA GLU A 32 -12.76 -19.14 -0.69
C GLU A 32 -11.84 -19.23 -1.92
N PHE A 33 -11.60 -18.10 -2.60
CA PHE A 33 -10.67 -18.03 -3.72
C PHE A 33 -9.21 -18.25 -3.25
N HIS A 34 -8.83 -17.61 -2.15
CA HIS A 34 -7.48 -17.76 -1.59
C HIS A 34 -7.19 -19.22 -1.18
N GLU A 35 -8.14 -19.89 -0.54
CA GLU A 35 -8.01 -21.32 -0.18
C GLU A 35 -7.82 -22.19 -1.44
N LYS A 36 -8.59 -21.96 -2.50
CA LYS A 36 -8.40 -22.64 -3.79
C LYS A 36 -7.02 -22.40 -4.37
N TRP A 37 -6.58 -21.14 -4.36
CA TRP A 37 -5.26 -20.76 -4.87
C TRP A 37 -4.13 -21.46 -4.11
N VAL A 38 -4.16 -21.42 -2.78
CA VAL A 38 -3.17 -22.07 -1.91
C VAL A 38 -3.19 -23.59 -2.07
N ALA A 39 -4.37 -24.17 -2.31
CA ALA A 39 -4.52 -25.60 -2.58
C ALA A 39 -4.06 -26.04 -3.99
N GLY A 40 -3.58 -25.09 -4.84
CA GLY A 40 -3.07 -25.38 -6.16
C GLY A 40 -4.15 -25.66 -7.22
N TYR A 41 -5.40 -25.24 -6.99
CA TYR A 41 -6.44 -25.35 -8.03
C TYR A 41 -6.16 -24.35 -9.15
N ASP A 42 -6.45 -24.80 -10.40
CA ASP A 42 -6.32 -23.94 -11.57
C ASP A 42 -7.36 -22.81 -11.53
N CYS A 43 -6.91 -21.62 -11.18
CA CYS A 43 -7.72 -20.41 -11.15
C CYS A 43 -7.53 -19.63 -12.44
N SER A 44 -8.62 -19.20 -13.03
CA SER A 44 -8.56 -18.42 -14.28
C SER A 44 -8.41 -16.93 -14.01
N LEU A 45 -7.80 -16.20 -14.96
CA LEU A 45 -7.72 -14.75 -14.91
C LEU A 45 -9.12 -14.11 -14.79
N LYS A 46 -10.11 -14.69 -15.45
CA LYS A 46 -11.51 -14.25 -15.41
C LYS A 46 -12.12 -14.37 -14.00
N GLU A 47 -11.78 -15.44 -13.26
CA GLU A 47 -12.26 -15.61 -11.87
C GLU A 47 -11.67 -14.54 -10.97
N ILE A 48 -10.37 -14.27 -11.08
CA ILE A 48 -9.71 -13.19 -10.33
C ILE A 48 -10.36 -11.84 -10.67
N GLU A 49 -10.52 -11.53 -11.95
CA GLU A 49 -11.11 -10.27 -12.40
C GLU A 49 -12.56 -10.14 -11.92
N THR A 50 -13.39 -11.20 -12.07
CA THR A 50 -14.77 -11.18 -11.61
C THR A 50 -14.90 -10.99 -10.11
N LEU A 51 -14.01 -11.60 -9.31
CA LEU A 51 -14.00 -11.41 -7.86
C LEU A 51 -13.68 -9.96 -7.51
N PHE A 52 -12.64 -9.39 -8.12
CA PHE A 52 -12.14 -8.06 -7.77
C PHE A 52 -12.84 -6.89 -8.48
N ASP A 53 -13.60 -7.15 -9.56
CA ASP A 53 -14.47 -6.14 -10.20
C ASP A 53 -15.54 -5.58 -9.23
N GLN A 54 -15.88 -6.35 -8.20
CA GLN A 54 -16.80 -5.91 -7.14
C GLN A 54 -16.12 -4.99 -6.11
N CYS A 55 -14.79 -4.93 -6.12
CA CYS A 55 -14.03 -4.16 -5.15
C CYS A 55 -13.89 -2.69 -5.61
N PRO A 56 -14.37 -1.71 -4.85
CA PRO A 56 -14.32 -0.30 -5.25
C PRO A 56 -12.91 0.29 -5.21
N ASP A 57 -11.99 -0.35 -4.48
CA ASP A 57 -10.63 0.11 -4.31
C ASP A 57 -9.65 -1.08 -4.21
N LEU A 58 -9.12 -1.48 -5.36
CA LEU A 58 -8.15 -2.57 -5.47
C LEU A 58 -6.84 -2.31 -4.71
N SER A 59 -6.54 -1.05 -4.41
CA SER A 59 -5.34 -0.70 -3.66
C SER A 59 -5.34 -1.27 -2.23
N GLN A 60 -6.51 -1.59 -1.70
CA GLN A 60 -6.67 -2.23 -0.39
C GLN A 60 -6.36 -3.73 -0.38
N TYR A 61 -6.20 -4.33 -1.57
CA TYR A 61 -5.98 -5.76 -1.74
C TYR A 61 -4.72 -6.06 -2.56
N PRO A 62 -3.52 -5.89 -2.00
CA PRO A 62 -2.26 -6.17 -2.70
C PRO A 62 -2.18 -7.58 -3.29
N HIS A 63 -2.86 -8.55 -2.68
CA HIS A 63 -2.93 -9.93 -3.17
C HIS A 63 -3.51 -10.07 -4.57
N TYR A 64 -4.46 -9.21 -4.97
CA TYR A 64 -4.96 -9.18 -6.32
C TYR A 64 -3.82 -9.10 -7.34
N TYR A 65 -2.89 -8.21 -7.08
CA TYR A 65 -1.74 -8.00 -7.95
C TYR A 65 -0.76 -9.18 -7.91
N LEU A 66 -0.63 -9.84 -6.76
CA LEU A 66 0.18 -11.05 -6.62
C LEU A 66 -0.39 -12.20 -7.45
N TYR A 67 -1.69 -12.52 -7.26
CA TYR A 67 -2.36 -13.60 -8.01
C TYR A 67 -2.36 -13.34 -9.51
N LYS A 68 -2.68 -12.11 -9.91
CA LYS A 68 -2.68 -11.73 -11.32
C LYS A 68 -1.27 -11.82 -11.92
N GLY A 69 -0.26 -11.42 -11.17
CA GLY A 69 1.14 -11.56 -11.56
C GLY A 69 1.55 -13.02 -11.70
N ASP A 70 1.25 -13.87 -10.73
CA ASP A 70 1.58 -15.30 -10.76
C ASP A 70 0.91 -16.01 -11.95
N LEU A 71 -0.37 -15.74 -12.19
CA LEU A 71 -1.11 -16.34 -13.30
C LEU A 71 -0.60 -15.87 -14.67
N LEU A 72 -0.23 -14.60 -14.79
CA LEU A 72 0.35 -14.08 -16.03
C LEU A 72 1.75 -14.65 -16.27
N SER A 73 2.54 -14.80 -15.19
CA SER A 73 3.86 -15.46 -15.25
C SER A 73 3.74 -16.90 -15.72
N SER A 74 2.79 -17.67 -15.17
CA SER A 74 2.58 -19.08 -15.58
C SER A 74 2.12 -19.24 -17.05
N LYS A 75 1.55 -18.16 -17.63
CA LYS A 75 1.16 -18.12 -19.06
C LYS A 75 2.24 -17.54 -19.98
N GLY A 76 3.44 -17.23 -19.47
CA GLY A 76 4.54 -16.67 -20.24
C GLY A 76 4.44 -15.17 -20.51
N TYR A 77 3.57 -14.44 -19.82
CA TYR A 77 3.46 -12.97 -19.91
C TYR A 77 4.32 -12.28 -18.85
N SER A 78 5.62 -12.58 -18.83
CA SER A 78 6.55 -12.16 -17.76
C SER A 78 6.62 -10.63 -17.56
N ASP A 79 6.61 -9.85 -18.65
CA ASP A 79 6.64 -8.38 -18.56
C ASP A 79 5.37 -7.82 -17.90
N LEU A 80 4.22 -8.41 -18.22
CA LEU A 80 2.94 -8.02 -17.64
C LEU A 80 2.85 -8.47 -16.17
N ALA A 81 3.34 -9.66 -15.86
CA ALA A 81 3.45 -10.16 -14.50
C ALA A 81 4.31 -9.23 -13.64
N LEU A 82 5.48 -8.82 -14.15
CA LEU A 82 6.37 -7.87 -13.47
C LEU A 82 5.67 -6.55 -13.14
N LYS A 83 4.87 -6.00 -14.07
CA LYS A 83 4.07 -4.80 -13.84
C LYS A 83 3.11 -4.98 -12.65
N TYR A 84 2.40 -6.12 -12.59
CA TYR A 84 1.47 -6.38 -11.49
C TYR A 84 2.18 -6.57 -10.16
N TYR A 85 3.32 -7.25 -10.11
CA TYR A 85 4.11 -7.34 -8.89
C TYR A 85 4.60 -5.97 -8.40
N LEU A 86 5.01 -5.06 -9.30
CA LEU A 86 5.40 -3.69 -8.97
C LEU A 86 4.22 -2.87 -8.41
N LEU A 87 3.03 -3.03 -8.99
CA LEU A 87 1.81 -2.40 -8.46
C LEU A 87 1.46 -2.96 -7.08
N GLY A 88 1.55 -4.27 -6.90
CA GLY A 88 1.32 -4.92 -5.61
C GLY A 88 2.31 -4.45 -4.54
N GLU A 89 3.61 -4.36 -4.85
CA GLU A 89 4.63 -3.78 -3.97
C GLU A 89 4.25 -2.35 -3.56
N LYS A 90 3.88 -1.50 -4.53
CA LYS A 90 3.49 -0.12 -4.30
C LYS A 90 2.29 -0.01 -3.35
N TYR A 91 1.23 -0.77 -3.58
CA TYR A 91 0.03 -0.71 -2.75
C TYR A 91 0.24 -1.34 -1.38
N ASN A 92 1.02 -2.43 -1.29
CA ASN A 92 1.40 -3.03 -0.01
C ASN A 92 2.20 -2.04 0.86
N ALA A 93 3.07 -1.22 0.27
CA ALA A 93 3.86 -0.20 0.96
C ALA A 93 3.02 0.98 1.49
N LEU A 94 1.87 1.28 0.87
CA LEU A 94 0.98 2.37 1.31
C LEU A 94 0.25 2.07 2.62
N GLY A 95 0.27 0.83 3.07
CA GLY A 95 -0.16 0.43 4.42
C GLY A 95 -1.64 0.63 4.67
N TYR A 96 -2.48 -0.19 4.07
CA TYR A 96 -3.90 -0.23 4.39
C TYR A 96 -4.18 -0.89 5.75
N GLU A 97 -5.30 -0.52 6.38
CA GLU A 97 -5.67 -0.86 7.76
C GLU A 97 -5.75 -2.38 8.08
N ASN A 98 -5.77 -3.24 7.08
CA ASN A 98 -5.79 -4.70 7.25
C ASN A 98 -4.40 -5.36 7.37
N LYS A 99 -3.37 -4.62 7.80
CA LYS A 99 -2.02 -5.17 8.08
C LYS A 99 -2.00 -6.34 9.07
N ASN A 100 -3.10 -6.61 9.75
CA ASN A 100 -3.14 -7.59 10.84
C ASN A 100 -3.20 -9.04 10.39
N ILE A 101 -3.33 -9.36 9.10
CA ILE A 101 -3.44 -10.75 8.68
C ILE A 101 -2.14 -11.26 8.06
N TYR A 102 -1.50 -10.54 7.12
CA TYR A 102 -0.19 -10.95 6.54
C TYR A 102 0.54 -9.76 5.92
N ASP A 103 1.80 -9.53 6.32
CA ASP A 103 2.69 -8.63 5.61
C ASP A 103 3.27 -9.35 4.37
N HIS A 104 2.82 -8.99 3.19
CA HIS A 104 3.26 -9.59 1.92
C HIS A 104 4.52 -8.97 1.34
N THR A 105 5.13 -8.00 2.02
CA THR A 105 6.36 -7.35 1.57
C THR A 105 7.45 -8.35 1.18
N PRO A 106 7.76 -9.39 1.97
CA PRO A 106 8.77 -10.38 1.60
C PRO A 106 8.45 -11.13 0.32
N ILE A 107 7.17 -11.48 0.11
CA ILE A 107 6.73 -12.21 -1.08
C ILE A 107 6.89 -11.33 -2.33
N PHE A 108 6.47 -10.06 -2.27
CA PHE A 108 6.65 -9.13 -3.39
C PHE A 108 8.12 -8.94 -3.73
N TYR A 109 8.98 -8.74 -2.73
CA TYR A 109 10.41 -8.59 -2.96
C TYR A 109 11.03 -9.86 -3.55
N PHE A 110 10.60 -11.02 -3.10
CA PHE A 110 11.03 -12.30 -3.66
C PHE A 110 10.57 -12.45 -5.11
N LYS A 111 9.28 -12.29 -5.41
CA LYS A 111 8.72 -12.43 -6.77
C LYS A 111 9.37 -11.45 -7.75
N LEU A 112 9.56 -10.21 -7.36
CA LEU A 112 10.24 -9.20 -8.17
C LEU A 112 11.71 -9.56 -8.38
N GLY A 113 12.43 -9.90 -7.31
CA GLY A 113 13.81 -10.36 -7.42
C GLY A 113 13.95 -11.57 -8.34
N TYR A 114 13.12 -12.59 -8.13
CA TYR A 114 13.13 -13.80 -8.96
C TYR A 114 12.88 -13.50 -10.45
N ASN A 115 11.84 -12.70 -10.76
CA ASN A 115 11.53 -12.32 -12.14
C ASN A 115 12.68 -11.52 -12.80
N TYR A 116 13.30 -10.57 -12.06
CA TYR A 116 14.48 -9.87 -12.58
C TYR A 116 15.68 -10.80 -12.81
N ALA A 117 15.85 -11.84 -11.99
CA ALA A 117 16.86 -12.86 -12.24
C ALA A 117 16.57 -13.67 -13.51
N MET A 118 15.28 -13.98 -13.79
CA MET A 118 14.88 -14.74 -14.97
C MET A 118 15.13 -13.97 -16.27
N ILE A 119 14.89 -12.66 -16.31
CA ILE A 119 15.18 -11.79 -17.47
C ILE A 119 16.61 -11.24 -17.49
N ASP A 120 17.48 -11.76 -16.65
CA ASP A 120 18.91 -11.37 -16.52
C ASP A 120 19.18 -9.90 -16.18
N ALA A 121 18.23 -9.22 -15.54
CA ALA A 121 18.35 -7.86 -15.07
C ALA A 121 19.07 -7.79 -13.71
N GLN A 122 20.39 -8.03 -13.70
CA GLN A 122 21.21 -8.18 -12.49
C GLN A 122 21.12 -7.00 -11.53
N VAL A 123 21.06 -5.77 -12.04
CA VAL A 123 21.00 -4.54 -11.22
C VAL A 123 19.71 -4.49 -10.40
N ASP A 124 18.57 -4.70 -11.06
CA ASP A 124 17.27 -4.70 -10.40
C ASP A 124 17.12 -5.91 -9.48
N PHE A 125 17.61 -7.08 -9.87
CA PHE A 125 17.67 -8.25 -9.00
C PHE A 125 18.40 -7.94 -7.70
N LYS A 126 19.60 -7.38 -7.78
CA LYS A 126 20.41 -7.01 -6.62
C LYS A 126 19.70 -5.99 -5.72
N LYS A 127 18.97 -5.04 -6.31
CA LYS A 127 18.13 -4.07 -5.58
C LYS A 127 17.12 -4.77 -4.66
N TYR A 128 16.47 -5.83 -5.13
CA TYR A 128 15.46 -6.56 -4.33
C TYR A 128 16.09 -7.43 -3.25
N ILE A 129 17.28 -7.96 -3.45
CA ILE A 129 18.06 -8.58 -2.38
C ILE A 129 18.33 -7.56 -1.26
N TYR A 130 18.75 -6.34 -1.60
CA TYR A 130 18.99 -5.29 -0.60
C TYR A 130 17.71 -4.85 0.11
N LYS A 131 16.60 -4.69 -0.60
CA LYS A 131 15.29 -4.37 0.00
C LYS A 131 14.86 -5.44 1.00
N LEU A 132 14.97 -6.71 0.63
CA LEU A 132 14.60 -7.83 1.49
C LEU A 132 15.55 -7.96 2.69
N LYS A 133 16.86 -7.71 2.49
CA LYS A 133 17.85 -7.67 3.58
C LYS A 133 17.54 -6.55 4.59
N ALA A 134 17.20 -5.36 4.11
CA ALA A 134 16.80 -4.24 4.96
C ALA A 134 15.51 -4.56 5.74
N TYR A 135 14.53 -5.18 5.08
CA TYR A 135 13.28 -5.62 5.72
C TYR A 135 13.55 -6.64 6.84
N VAL A 136 14.39 -7.66 6.59
CA VAL A 136 14.78 -8.67 7.61
C VAL A 136 15.50 -8.01 8.79
N GLY A 137 16.29 -6.96 8.56
CA GLY A 137 16.97 -6.21 9.60
C GLY A 137 16.03 -5.43 10.54
N THR A 138 14.83 -5.09 10.08
CA THR A 138 13.82 -4.35 10.87
C THR A 138 12.69 -5.24 11.38
N THR A 139 12.32 -6.25 10.59
CA THR A 139 11.18 -7.13 10.88
C THR A 139 11.60 -8.58 10.60
N TYR A 140 12.29 -9.18 11.58
CA TYR A 140 12.73 -10.56 11.44
C TYR A 140 11.54 -11.52 11.45
N THR A 141 11.29 -12.19 10.32
CA THR A 141 10.40 -13.34 10.22
C THR A 141 11.13 -14.48 9.53
N PHE A 142 10.80 -15.71 9.89
CA PHE A 142 11.35 -16.89 9.21
C PHE A 142 11.05 -16.86 7.70
N HIS A 143 9.86 -16.41 7.32
CA HIS A 143 9.42 -16.26 5.94
C HIS A 143 10.31 -15.28 5.14
N ALA A 144 10.58 -14.09 5.71
CA ALA A 144 11.43 -13.11 5.05
C ALA A 144 12.88 -13.58 4.92
N MET A 145 13.41 -14.24 5.95
CA MET A 145 14.77 -14.81 5.91
C MET A 145 14.89 -15.95 4.89
N PHE A 146 13.87 -16.81 4.79
CA PHE A 146 13.79 -17.86 3.79
C PHE A 146 13.94 -17.29 2.38
N HIS A 147 13.10 -16.32 2.01
CA HIS A 147 13.15 -15.69 0.69
C HIS A 147 14.43 -14.90 0.42
N LEU A 148 14.99 -14.25 1.44
CA LEU A 148 16.28 -13.57 1.31
C LEU A 148 17.38 -14.57 0.94
N ASN A 149 17.44 -15.69 1.65
CA ASN A 149 18.44 -16.72 1.41
C ASN A 149 18.28 -17.37 0.04
N GLU A 150 17.04 -17.61 -0.42
CA GLU A 150 16.78 -18.10 -1.78
C GLU A 150 17.32 -17.13 -2.85
N LEU A 151 17.00 -15.82 -2.76
CA LEU A 151 17.53 -14.83 -3.72
C LEU A 151 19.05 -14.73 -3.65
N GLN A 152 19.65 -14.83 -2.45
CA GLN A 152 21.10 -14.84 -2.31
C GLN A 152 21.76 -16.09 -2.94
N ALA A 153 21.11 -17.25 -2.81
CA ALA A 153 21.59 -18.47 -3.46
C ALA A 153 21.56 -18.33 -4.99
N ILE A 154 20.44 -17.83 -5.55
CA ILE A 154 20.33 -17.55 -6.99
C ILE A 154 21.40 -16.55 -7.43
N TYR A 155 21.63 -15.48 -6.69
CA TYR A 155 22.64 -14.47 -7.00
C TYR A 155 24.06 -15.07 -7.02
N LYS A 156 24.41 -15.84 -5.97
CA LYS A 156 25.72 -16.51 -5.86
C LYS A 156 25.93 -17.48 -7.02
N PHE A 157 24.90 -18.22 -7.38
CA PHE A 157 24.97 -19.22 -8.46
C PHE A 157 25.07 -18.57 -9.85
N LYS A 158 24.22 -17.58 -10.13
CA LYS A 158 24.08 -17.00 -11.48
C LYS A 158 25.11 -15.91 -11.79
N TYR A 159 25.44 -15.05 -10.80
CA TYR A 159 26.16 -13.79 -11.03
C TYR A 159 27.50 -13.66 -10.26
N SER A 160 27.80 -14.60 -9.39
CA SER A 160 29.09 -14.62 -8.70
C SER A 160 29.79 -15.94 -8.91
N ASN A 161 31.12 -15.97 -8.89
CA ASN A 161 31.87 -17.21 -8.97
C ASN A 161 31.83 -18.02 -7.65
N LYS A 162 30.70 -18.02 -6.96
CA LYS A 162 30.50 -18.62 -5.65
C LYS A 162 29.38 -19.66 -5.66
N LYS A 163 29.39 -20.50 -6.71
CA LYS A 163 28.33 -21.48 -6.94
C LYS A 163 28.23 -22.52 -5.82
N GLU A 164 29.37 -22.97 -5.27
CA GLU A 164 29.41 -23.91 -4.13
C GLU A 164 28.75 -23.28 -2.88
N GLU A 165 29.00 -21.99 -2.62
CA GLU A 165 28.35 -21.29 -1.51
C GLU A 165 26.83 -21.21 -1.70
N ALA A 166 26.35 -21.16 -2.94
CA ALA A 166 24.91 -21.17 -3.22
C ALA A 166 24.28 -22.51 -2.81
N VAL A 167 24.91 -23.62 -3.15
CA VAL A 167 24.45 -24.97 -2.77
C VAL A 167 24.40 -25.11 -1.24
N VAL A 168 25.50 -24.70 -0.55
CA VAL A 168 25.57 -24.74 0.93
C VAL A 168 24.46 -23.87 1.55
N LEU A 169 24.13 -22.75 0.94
CA LEU A 169 23.06 -21.86 1.45
C LEU A 169 21.69 -22.52 1.31
N LEU A 170 21.40 -23.18 0.18
CA LEU A 170 20.15 -23.93 0.01
C LEU A 170 20.04 -25.13 0.94
N GLU A 171 21.15 -25.83 1.23
CA GLU A 171 21.18 -26.90 2.23
C GLU A 171 20.76 -26.36 3.61
N LYS A 172 21.34 -25.24 4.04
CA LYS A 172 20.96 -24.57 5.32
C LYS A 172 19.48 -24.18 5.35
N ILE A 173 18.95 -23.70 4.22
CA ILE A 173 17.51 -23.40 4.11
C ILE A 173 16.70 -24.68 4.32
N TYR A 174 17.05 -25.75 3.64
CA TYR A 174 16.37 -27.03 3.75
C TYR A 174 16.39 -27.56 5.19
N ASP A 175 17.56 -27.56 5.85
CA ASP A 175 17.69 -28.01 7.22
C ASP A 175 16.82 -27.17 8.17
N SER A 176 16.79 -25.84 7.97
CA SER A 176 15.94 -24.95 8.77
C SER A 176 14.43 -25.19 8.56
N LEU A 177 14.02 -25.69 7.37
CA LEU A 177 12.65 -26.11 7.12
C LEU A 177 12.31 -27.41 7.88
N LEU A 178 13.26 -28.37 7.92
CA LEU A 178 13.07 -29.63 8.65
C LEU A 178 12.88 -29.39 10.16
N GLU A 179 13.55 -28.38 10.72
CA GLU A 179 13.37 -27.98 12.13
C GLU A 179 12.00 -27.38 12.43
N LYS A 180 11.24 -26.99 11.41
CA LYS A 180 9.95 -26.28 11.55
C LYS A 180 8.80 -26.95 10.80
N PRO A 181 8.46 -28.22 11.11
CA PRO A 181 7.47 -28.99 10.32
C PRO A 181 6.05 -28.44 10.38
N LYS A 182 5.74 -27.58 11.34
CA LYS A 182 4.41 -26.90 11.45
C LYS A 182 4.37 -25.55 10.74
N HIS A 183 5.49 -25.06 10.21
CA HIS A 183 5.51 -23.78 9.51
C HIS A 183 4.95 -23.94 8.08
N PRO A 184 4.14 -23.01 7.56
CA PRO A 184 3.58 -23.10 6.19
C PRO A 184 4.63 -23.36 5.10
N LEU A 185 5.82 -22.75 5.22
CA LEU A 185 6.92 -22.96 4.27
C LEU A 185 7.52 -24.38 4.32
N TYR A 186 7.16 -25.23 5.28
CA TYR A 186 7.62 -26.62 5.29
C TYR A 186 7.20 -27.38 4.02
N ALA A 187 6.07 -27.02 3.43
CA ALA A 187 5.63 -27.61 2.16
C ALA A 187 6.63 -27.33 1.01
N THR A 188 7.45 -26.28 1.10
CA THR A 188 8.44 -25.94 0.08
C THR A 188 9.78 -26.69 0.24
N LYS A 189 9.95 -27.55 1.23
CA LYS A 189 11.21 -28.25 1.49
C LYS A 189 11.69 -29.04 0.28
N ASN A 190 10.78 -29.75 -0.39
CA ASN A 190 11.11 -30.58 -1.52
C ASN A 190 11.56 -29.76 -2.73
N ILE A 191 10.91 -28.61 -3.01
CA ILE A 191 11.34 -27.71 -4.08
C ILE A 191 12.72 -27.09 -3.77
N THR A 192 12.99 -26.73 -2.52
CA THR A 192 14.30 -26.25 -2.10
C THR A 192 15.37 -27.33 -2.31
N ARG A 193 15.07 -28.59 -1.97
CA ARG A 193 15.98 -29.71 -2.20
C ARG A 193 16.20 -29.96 -3.70
N ILE A 194 15.14 -29.92 -4.52
CA ILE A 194 15.25 -30.06 -6.00
C ILE A 194 16.15 -28.97 -6.58
N ARG A 195 16.01 -27.71 -6.16
CA ARG A 195 16.88 -26.61 -6.57
C ARG A 195 18.33 -26.84 -6.15
N THR A 196 18.54 -27.36 -4.95
CA THR A 196 19.88 -27.74 -4.47
C THR A 196 20.51 -28.82 -5.36
N ILE A 197 19.73 -29.84 -5.73
CA ILE A 197 20.16 -30.92 -6.63
C ILE A 197 20.50 -30.36 -8.02
N ALA A 198 19.65 -29.51 -8.59
CA ALA A 198 19.90 -28.91 -9.90
C ALA A 198 21.23 -28.10 -9.90
N MET A 199 21.47 -27.29 -8.86
CA MET A 199 22.74 -26.56 -8.73
C MET A 199 23.94 -27.50 -8.54
N ALA A 200 23.81 -28.59 -7.78
CA ALA A 200 24.86 -29.58 -7.63
C ALA A 200 25.20 -30.29 -8.94
N ILE A 201 24.19 -30.62 -9.79
CA ILE A 201 24.37 -31.17 -11.11
C ILE A 201 25.14 -30.20 -12.01
N ASP A 202 24.83 -28.93 -11.98
CA ASP A 202 25.49 -27.90 -12.79
C ASP A 202 26.93 -27.65 -12.34
N LEU A 203 27.26 -27.93 -11.08
CA LEU A 203 28.63 -27.96 -10.56
C LEU A 203 29.39 -29.25 -10.92
N GLY A 204 28.70 -30.25 -11.42
CA GLY A 204 29.29 -31.58 -11.70
C GLY A 204 29.41 -32.48 -10.47
N ASP A 205 28.89 -32.06 -9.29
CA ASP A 205 28.87 -32.86 -8.06
C ASP A 205 27.72 -33.87 -8.11
N LEU A 206 27.89 -34.88 -8.95
CA LEU A 206 26.89 -35.92 -9.16
C LEU A 206 26.76 -36.91 -8.00
N GLU A 207 27.71 -36.92 -7.07
CA GLU A 207 27.64 -37.75 -5.88
C GLU A 207 26.66 -37.11 -4.87
N LYS A 208 26.87 -35.80 -4.57
CA LYS A 208 25.96 -35.03 -3.72
C LYS A 208 24.55 -35.00 -4.31
N ALA A 209 24.42 -34.70 -5.61
CA ALA A 209 23.12 -34.71 -6.28
C ALA A 209 22.43 -36.08 -6.14
N GLY A 210 23.15 -37.16 -6.28
CA GLY A 210 22.58 -38.51 -6.15
C GLY A 210 22.10 -38.85 -4.76
N ARG A 211 22.82 -38.43 -3.70
CA ARG A 211 22.34 -38.57 -2.30
C ARG A 211 21.02 -37.82 -2.07
N PHE A 212 20.96 -36.59 -2.48
CA PHE A 212 19.78 -35.76 -2.30
C PHE A 212 18.59 -36.25 -3.12
N LEU A 213 18.83 -36.79 -4.30
CA LEU A 213 17.79 -37.42 -5.12
C LEU A 213 17.15 -38.62 -4.42
N GLN A 214 17.93 -39.44 -3.71
CA GLN A 214 17.38 -40.55 -2.92
C GLN A 214 16.52 -40.07 -1.77
N GLU A 215 16.89 -38.99 -1.09
CA GLU A 215 16.07 -38.36 -0.04
C GLU A 215 14.71 -37.96 -0.60
N VAL A 216 14.69 -37.22 -1.70
CA VAL A 216 13.46 -36.72 -2.35
C VAL A 216 12.62 -37.88 -2.89
N LYS A 217 13.24 -38.94 -3.44
CA LYS A 217 12.54 -40.11 -3.98
C LYS A 217 11.83 -40.93 -2.94
N ASN A 218 12.38 -41.01 -1.73
CA ASN A 218 11.85 -41.81 -0.63
C ASN A 218 10.70 -41.08 0.12
N GLU A 219 10.54 -39.78 -0.13
CA GLU A 219 9.40 -39.06 0.42
C GLU A 219 8.12 -39.36 -0.38
N SER A 220 7.02 -39.60 0.33
CA SER A 220 5.71 -39.67 -0.31
C SER A 220 5.32 -38.29 -0.80
N TRP A 221 5.41 -38.09 -2.10
CA TRP A 221 4.86 -36.88 -2.74
C TRP A 221 3.35 -36.93 -2.57
N SER A 222 2.82 -36.11 -1.67
CA SER A 222 1.38 -36.02 -1.49
C SER A 222 0.74 -35.51 -2.79
N SER A 223 -0.49 -35.93 -3.06
CA SER A 223 -1.31 -35.50 -4.21
C SER A 223 -1.57 -33.96 -4.25
N THR A 224 -1.04 -33.24 -3.29
CA THR A 224 -1.12 -31.77 -3.17
C THR A 224 0.08 -31.04 -3.78
N ILE A 225 1.00 -31.76 -4.47
CA ILE A 225 2.12 -31.10 -5.13
C ILE A 225 1.63 -30.45 -6.42
N ASP A 226 1.76 -29.15 -6.45
CA ASP A 226 1.60 -28.30 -7.61
C ASP A 226 2.33 -28.91 -8.82
N GLY A 227 1.68 -28.91 -9.99
CA GLY A 227 2.23 -29.49 -11.21
C GLY A 227 3.59 -28.90 -11.60
N ASP A 228 3.86 -27.63 -11.24
CA ASP A 228 5.13 -26.96 -11.48
C ASP A 228 6.27 -27.61 -10.68
N HIS A 229 6.06 -27.95 -9.43
CA HIS A 229 7.05 -28.65 -8.59
C HIS A 229 7.32 -30.07 -9.06
N LEU A 230 6.29 -30.75 -9.56
CA LEU A 230 6.44 -32.11 -10.11
C LEU A 230 7.25 -32.09 -11.40
N ARG A 231 7.09 -31.05 -12.21
CA ARG A 231 7.89 -30.82 -13.41
C ARG A 231 9.36 -30.57 -13.08
N ASP A 232 9.66 -29.66 -12.12
CA ASP A 232 11.02 -29.40 -11.65
C ASP A 232 11.68 -30.69 -11.15
N TYR A 233 10.92 -31.54 -10.50
CA TYR A 233 11.35 -32.87 -10.07
C TYR A 233 11.78 -33.73 -11.29
N PHE A 234 10.89 -33.93 -12.26
CA PHE A 234 11.22 -34.77 -13.44
C PHE A 234 12.36 -34.20 -14.26
N THR A 235 12.40 -32.88 -14.46
CA THR A 235 13.48 -32.19 -15.16
C THR A 235 14.84 -32.43 -14.47
N THR A 236 14.88 -32.28 -13.14
CA THR A 236 16.11 -32.51 -12.36
C THR A 236 16.57 -33.93 -12.41
N PHE A 237 15.65 -34.92 -12.33
CA PHE A 237 16.00 -36.33 -12.48
C PHE A 237 16.51 -36.65 -13.91
N SER A 238 15.87 -36.09 -14.93
CA SER A 238 16.33 -36.23 -16.32
C SER A 238 17.77 -35.70 -16.48
N ASN A 239 18.05 -34.50 -15.98
CA ASN A 239 19.35 -33.87 -16.01
C ASN A 239 20.41 -34.68 -15.24
N TYR A 240 20.07 -35.21 -14.07
CA TYR A 240 20.95 -36.08 -13.33
C TYR A 240 21.34 -37.34 -14.09
N TYR A 241 20.36 -38.09 -14.62
CA TYR A 241 20.64 -39.31 -15.38
C TYR A 241 21.36 -39.03 -16.70
N TYR A 242 21.10 -37.90 -17.35
CA TYR A 242 21.87 -37.47 -18.51
C TYR A 242 23.35 -37.27 -18.16
N ASN A 243 23.67 -36.60 -17.09
CA ASN A 243 25.07 -36.40 -16.66
C ASN A 243 25.71 -37.69 -16.18
N LYS A 244 24.95 -38.65 -15.65
CA LYS A 244 25.38 -40.03 -15.40
C LYS A 244 25.53 -40.88 -16.64
N LYS A 245 25.30 -40.34 -17.86
CA LYS A 245 25.31 -41.05 -19.15
C LYS A 245 24.28 -42.18 -19.25
N GLN A 246 23.24 -42.16 -18.41
CA GLN A 246 22.13 -43.13 -18.43
C GLN A 246 20.96 -42.56 -19.25
N TYR A 247 21.22 -42.38 -20.56
CA TYR A 247 20.31 -41.68 -21.47
C TYR A 247 18.89 -42.26 -21.57
N PRO A 248 18.66 -43.59 -21.56
CA PRO A 248 17.30 -44.14 -21.51
C PRO A 248 16.52 -43.74 -20.27
N LYS A 249 17.17 -43.67 -19.08
CA LYS A 249 16.53 -43.20 -17.86
C LYS A 249 16.26 -41.69 -17.92
N ALA A 250 17.20 -40.91 -18.42
CA ALA A 250 17.00 -39.48 -18.64
C ALA A 250 15.78 -39.21 -19.52
N LEU A 251 15.64 -40.01 -20.61
CA LEU A 251 14.48 -39.90 -21.49
C LEU A 251 13.17 -40.23 -20.76
N ALA A 252 13.13 -41.34 -20.01
CA ALA A 252 11.93 -41.71 -19.24
C ALA A 252 11.45 -40.63 -18.29
N TYR A 253 12.37 -39.97 -17.58
CA TYR A 253 12.02 -38.84 -16.71
C TYR A 253 11.57 -37.60 -17.51
N ASN A 254 12.21 -37.30 -18.63
CA ASN A 254 11.80 -36.21 -19.52
C ASN A 254 10.42 -36.47 -20.15
N ASP A 255 10.08 -37.72 -20.47
CA ASP A 255 8.75 -38.14 -20.94
C ASP A 255 7.69 -37.95 -19.84
N SER A 256 8.04 -38.15 -18.56
CA SER A 256 7.13 -38.01 -17.46
C SER A 256 6.62 -36.58 -17.27
N ILE A 257 7.34 -35.57 -17.78
CA ILE A 257 6.92 -34.15 -17.75
C ILE A 257 5.59 -33.96 -18.51
N ARG A 258 5.32 -34.75 -19.55
CA ARG A 258 4.07 -34.66 -20.32
C ARG A 258 2.80 -34.96 -19.52
N PHE A 259 2.94 -35.68 -18.42
CA PHE A 259 1.82 -36.05 -17.57
C PHE A 259 1.59 -35.06 -16.44
N THR A 260 2.44 -34.02 -16.33
CA THR A 260 2.19 -32.87 -15.46
C THR A 260 1.21 -31.92 -16.14
N PHE A 261 0.51 -31.09 -15.39
CA PHE A 261 -0.48 -30.11 -15.85
C PHE A 261 0.02 -29.25 -17.05
N PRO A 262 -0.85 -28.41 -17.68
CA PRO A 262 -0.45 -27.63 -18.86
C PRO A 262 0.89 -26.92 -18.63
N ILE A 263 1.87 -27.33 -19.40
CA ILE A 263 3.27 -26.92 -19.28
C ILE A 263 3.36 -25.46 -19.75
N ALA A 264 3.92 -24.57 -18.92
CA ALA A 264 4.25 -23.21 -19.36
C ALA A 264 5.18 -23.25 -20.57
N ILE A 265 5.13 -22.22 -21.40
CA ILE A 265 5.89 -22.20 -22.67
C ILE A 265 7.38 -22.30 -22.42
N GLU A 266 7.90 -21.65 -21.37
CA GLU A 266 9.32 -21.69 -20.99
C GLU A 266 9.78 -23.10 -20.63
N ASP A 267 8.93 -23.84 -19.97
CA ASP A 267 9.21 -25.19 -19.51
C ASP A 267 9.14 -26.21 -20.67
N GLN A 268 8.30 -25.96 -21.69
CA GLN A 268 8.30 -26.72 -22.93
C GLN A 268 9.63 -26.53 -23.67
N GLU A 269 10.20 -25.33 -23.65
CA GLU A 269 11.50 -25.03 -24.21
C GLU A 269 12.57 -25.91 -23.57
N GLU A 270 12.68 -25.92 -22.24
CA GLU A 270 13.64 -26.76 -21.53
C GLU A 270 13.43 -28.24 -21.81
N GLN A 271 12.18 -28.72 -21.87
CA GLN A 271 11.86 -30.09 -22.21
C GLN A 271 12.33 -30.45 -23.62
N TYR A 272 12.09 -29.61 -24.62
CA TYR A 272 12.52 -29.87 -26.00
C TYR A 272 14.05 -29.84 -26.14
N VAL A 273 14.71 -28.91 -25.48
CA VAL A 273 16.19 -28.86 -25.40
C VAL A 273 16.72 -30.14 -24.76
N ASN A 274 16.09 -30.66 -23.72
CA ASN A 274 16.48 -31.92 -23.09
C ASN A 274 16.28 -33.13 -24.06
N TYR A 275 15.16 -33.18 -24.79
CA TYR A 275 14.96 -34.22 -25.81
C TYR A 275 16.06 -34.17 -26.87
N ILE A 276 16.33 -33.00 -27.44
CA ILE A 276 17.38 -32.84 -28.48
C ILE A 276 18.73 -33.30 -27.92
N ARG A 277 19.08 -32.90 -26.70
CA ARG A 277 20.34 -33.26 -26.04
C ARG A 277 20.46 -34.78 -25.81
N ILE A 278 19.38 -35.42 -25.33
CA ILE A 278 19.34 -36.86 -25.07
C ILE A 278 19.41 -37.65 -26.40
N TYR A 279 18.60 -37.29 -27.41
CA TYR A 279 18.57 -37.97 -28.69
C TYR A 279 19.88 -37.82 -29.49
N LYS A 280 20.60 -36.68 -29.33
CA LYS A 280 21.97 -36.54 -29.85
C LYS A 280 22.91 -37.60 -29.27
N LYS A 281 22.77 -37.97 -28.01
CA LYS A 281 23.58 -39.02 -27.37
C LYS A 281 23.15 -40.45 -27.75
N LEU A 282 21.88 -40.59 -28.13
CA LEU A 282 21.31 -41.86 -28.62
C LEU A 282 21.46 -42.03 -30.15
N ASN A 283 22.00 -41.05 -30.88
CA ASN A 283 22.14 -41.00 -32.35
C ASN A 283 20.80 -41.08 -33.10
N GLU A 284 19.71 -40.57 -32.54
CA GLU A 284 18.36 -40.61 -33.11
C GLU A 284 18.06 -39.34 -33.93
N ASN A 285 18.70 -39.23 -35.10
CA ASN A 285 18.67 -38.02 -35.94
C ASN A 285 17.26 -37.60 -36.37
N LYS A 286 16.34 -38.54 -36.58
CA LYS A 286 14.95 -38.22 -36.93
C LYS A 286 14.24 -37.48 -35.80
N LEU A 287 14.43 -37.94 -34.58
CA LEU A 287 13.80 -37.34 -33.39
C LEU A 287 14.44 -36.00 -33.02
N ILE A 288 15.76 -35.87 -33.24
CA ILE A 288 16.44 -34.57 -33.10
C ILE A 288 15.74 -33.51 -33.96
N ARG A 289 15.50 -33.85 -35.24
CA ARG A 289 14.82 -32.91 -36.16
C ARG A 289 13.42 -32.54 -35.69
N VAL A 290 12.61 -33.54 -35.32
CA VAL A 290 11.23 -33.31 -34.82
C VAL A 290 11.23 -32.34 -33.66
N TYR A 291 12.10 -32.52 -32.68
CA TYR A 291 12.13 -31.63 -31.51
C TYR A 291 12.80 -30.28 -31.78
N THR A 292 13.72 -30.19 -32.77
CA THR A 292 14.23 -28.90 -33.22
C THR A 292 13.14 -28.10 -33.91
N ASP A 293 12.36 -28.70 -34.81
CA ASP A 293 11.24 -28.04 -35.48
C ASP A 293 10.16 -27.60 -34.44
N SER A 294 9.93 -28.46 -33.42
CA SER A 294 9.00 -28.12 -32.30
C SER A 294 9.50 -26.95 -31.48
N LEU A 295 10.81 -26.87 -31.23
CA LEU A 295 11.45 -25.77 -30.50
C LEU A 295 11.34 -24.45 -31.27
N ASP A 296 11.58 -24.49 -32.59
CA ASP A 296 11.44 -23.32 -33.46
C ASP A 296 9.99 -22.81 -33.47
N LEU A 297 9.01 -23.70 -33.55
CA LEU A 297 7.59 -23.36 -33.45
C LEU A 297 7.26 -22.71 -32.08
N LEU A 298 7.84 -23.25 -31.02
CA LEU A 298 7.68 -22.71 -29.67
C LEU A 298 8.25 -21.30 -29.56
N HIS A 299 9.44 -21.04 -30.10
CA HIS A 299 10.04 -19.71 -30.12
C HIS A 299 9.19 -18.70 -30.92
N HIS A 300 8.56 -19.12 -32.02
CA HIS A 300 7.59 -18.29 -32.73
C HIS A 300 6.41 -17.94 -31.82
N LYS A 301 5.84 -18.93 -31.14
CA LYS A 301 4.73 -18.72 -30.21
C LYS A 301 5.11 -17.83 -29.04
N GLN A 302 6.32 -17.97 -28.49
CA GLN A 302 6.84 -17.07 -27.44
C GLN A 302 6.95 -15.62 -27.93
N ARG A 303 7.43 -15.42 -29.16
CA ARG A 303 7.50 -14.09 -29.78
C ARG A 303 6.12 -13.48 -29.93
N ASP A 304 5.15 -14.27 -30.42
CA ASP A 304 3.77 -13.80 -30.57
C ASP A 304 3.15 -13.45 -29.23
N ASN A 305 3.41 -14.24 -28.18
CA ASN A 305 2.99 -13.95 -26.82
C ASN A 305 3.61 -12.65 -26.26
N ARG A 306 4.90 -12.41 -26.52
CA ARG A 306 5.54 -11.15 -26.14
C ARG A 306 4.91 -9.95 -26.84
N ILE A 307 4.64 -10.07 -28.15
CA ILE A 307 3.93 -9.03 -28.91
C ILE A 307 2.54 -8.81 -28.31
N ALA A 308 1.79 -9.88 -28.06
CA ALA A 308 0.49 -9.81 -27.41
C ALA A 308 0.56 -9.16 -26.02
N SER A 309 1.57 -9.50 -25.23
CA SER A 309 1.84 -8.90 -23.92
C SER A 309 2.06 -7.38 -24.03
N VAL A 310 2.88 -6.94 -24.99
CA VAL A 310 3.12 -5.51 -25.25
C VAL A 310 1.85 -4.80 -25.69
N VAL A 311 1.04 -5.44 -26.56
CA VAL A 311 -0.25 -4.89 -27.00
C VAL A 311 -1.22 -4.75 -25.80
N LEU A 312 -1.34 -5.79 -24.97
CA LEU A 312 -2.16 -5.78 -23.76
C LEU A 312 -1.69 -4.71 -22.78
N LEU A 313 -0.38 -4.59 -22.55
CA LEU A 313 0.21 -3.53 -21.72
C LEU A 313 -0.14 -2.14 -22.25
N THR A 314 -0.06 -1.95 -23.57
CA THR A 314 -0.37 -0.67 -24.22
C THR A 314 -1.86 -0.33 -24.08
N GLN A 315 -2.73 -1.32 -24.28
CA GLN A 315 -4.18 -1.15 -24.13
C GLN A 315 -4.55 -0.85 -22.68
N GLU A 316 -3.94 -1.54 -21.73
CA GLU A 316 -4.19 -1.34 -20.31
C GLU A 316 -3.65 0.01 -19.83
N ASN A 317 -2.48 0.44 -20.30
CA ASN A 317 -1.96 1.77 -20.02
C ASN A 317 -2.87 2.85 -20.58
N LYS A 318 -3.36 2.70 -21.82
CA LYS A 318 -4.34 3.62 -22.42
C LYS A 318 -5.65 3.65 -21.64
N LYS A 319 -6.15 2.48 -21.19
CA LYS A 319 -7.34 2.40 -20.31
C LYS A 319 -7.10 3.12 -18.99
N ASN A 320 -5.92 2.95 -18.39
CA ASN A 320 -5.55 3.61 -17.14
C ASN A 320 -5.39 5.12 -17.34
N GLU A 321 -4.80 5.58 -18.43
CA GLU A 321 -4.71 7.00 -18.78
C GLU A 321 -6.10 7.62 -18.92
N THR A 322 -7.01 6.97 -19.66
CA THR A 322 -8.40 7.45 -19.80
C THR A 322 -9.15 7.46 -18.47
N LEU A 323 -8.87 6.50 -17.59
CA LEU A 323 -9.44 6.46 -16.24
C LEU A 323 -8.89 7.58 -15.35
N ILE A 324 -7.57 7.82 -15.42
CA ILE A 324 -6.91 8.91 -14.70
C ILE A 324 -7.47 10.26 -15.17
N ASP A 325 -7.60 10.46 -16.48
CA ASP A 325 -8.18 11.69 -17.05
C ASP A 325 -9.64 11.87 -16.61
N ALA A 326 -10.43 10.80 -16.61
CA ALA A 326 -11.81 10.82 -16.13
C ALA A 326 -11.89 11.14 -14.62
N LEU A 327 -11.00 10.58 -13.81
CA LEU A 327 -10.91 10.85 -12.37
C LEU A 327 -10.43 12.29 -12.12
N ASP A 328 -9.46 12.78 -12.87
CA ASP A 328 -8.98 14.17 -12.77
C ASP A 328 -10.08 15.16 -13.17
N LEU A 329 -10.83 14.88 -14.26
CA LEU A 329 -11.97 15.68 -14.66
C LEU A 329 -13.09 15.65 -13.60
N LYS A 330 -13.37 14.48 -12.99
CA LYS A 330 -14.32 14.34 -11.90
C LYS A 330 -13.87 15.10 -10.66
N SER A 331 -12.59 15.01 -10.31
CA SER A 331 -11.98 15.75 -9.22
C SER A 331 -12.07 17.26 -9.44
N LYS A 332 -11.70 17.75 -10.63
CA LYS A 332 -11.82 19.18 -11.01
C LYS A 332 -13.27 19.66 -10.94
N LYS A 333 -14.23 18.88 -11.43
CA LYS A 333 -15.67 19.20 -11.32
C LYS A 333 -16.14 19.25 -9.86
N GLN A 334 -15.66 18.35 -9.02
CA GLN A 334 -16.00 18.29 -7.60
C GLN A 334 -15.38 19.46 -6.84
N THR A 335 -14.13 19.78 -7.11
CA THR A 335 -13.43 20.95 -6.56
C THR A 335 -14.11 22.25 -6.98
N SER A 336 -14.48 22.37 -8.27
CA SER A 336 -15.25 23.52 -8.77
C SER A 336 -16.61 23.67 -8.07
N LYS A 337 -17.33 22.57 -7.83
CA LYS A 337 -18.60 22.60 -7.07
C LYS A 337 -18.37 23.05 -5.62
N ILE A 338 -17.32 22.55 -4.96
CA ILE A 338 -17.00 22.93 -3.57
C ILE A 338 -16.62 24.41 -3.50
N VAL A 339 -15.81 24.91 -4.44
CA VAL A 339 -15.44 26.32 -4.52
C VAL A 339 -16.69 27.18 -4.77
N PHE A 340 -17.56 26.78 -5.72
CA PHE A 340 -18.77 27.50 -6.04
C PHE A 340 -19.76 27.56 -4.87
N THR A 341 -19.97 26.42 -4.19
CA THR A 341 -20.80 26.39 -2.97
C THR A 341 -20.20 27.20 -1.83
N GLY A 342 -18.86 27.19 -1.70
CA GLY A 342 -18.15 28.05 -0.75
C GLY A 342 -18.34 29.54 -1.03
N ILE A 343 -18.26 29.95 -2.30
CA ILE A 343 -18.50 31.35 -2.71
C ILE A 343 -19.95 31.76 -2.44
N ILE A 344 -20.93 30.92 -2.75
CA ILE A 344 -22.36 31.19 -2.48
C ILE A 344 -22.59 31.30 -0.98
N SER A 345 -22.04 30.39 -0.19
CA SER A 345 -22.13 30.43 1.28
C SER A 345 -21.52 31.71 1.86
N MET A 346 -20.37 32.13 1.30
CA MET A 346 -19.70 33.37 1.70
C MET A 346 -20.54 34.61 1.35
N MET A 347 -21.15 34.62 0.14
CA MET A 347 -22.05 35.73 -0.28
C MET A 347 -23.29 35.80 0.62
N ILE A 348 -23.91 34.66 0.95
CA ILE A 348 -25.05 34.59 1.87
C ILE A 348 -24.63 35.12 3.27
N PHE A 349 -23.44 34.72 3.73
CA PHE A 349 -22.91 35.20 5.00
C PHE A 349 -22.71 36.72 5.00
N ILE A 350 -22.09 37.24 3.95
CA ILE A 350 -21.87 38.71 3.79
C ILE A 350 -23.22 39.44 3.72
N ALA A 351 -24.17 38.93 2.95
CA ALA A 351 -25.51 39.50 2.86
C ALA A 351 -26.25 39.49 4.21
N THR A 352 -26.09 38.39 4.96
CA THR A 352 -26.70 38.28 6.32
C THR A 352 -26.05 39.24 7.30
N VAL A 353 -24.73 39.38 7.27
CA VAL A 353 -24.00 40.34 8.08
C VAL A 353 -24.38 41.78 7.69
N TYR A 354 -24.48 42.09 6.38
CA TYR A 354 -24.93 43.39 5.90
C TYR A 354 -26.37 43.70 6.35
N TYR A 355 -27.28 42.74 6.23
CA TYR A 355 -28.66 42.89 6.67
C TYR A 355 -28.76 43.10 8.19
N MET A 356 -27.98 42.34 8.96
CA MET A 356 -27.92 42.48 10.44
C MET A 356 -27.33 43.84 10.87
N THR A 357 -26.26 44.29 10.18
CA THR A 357 -25.69 45.63 10.45
C THR A 357 -26.64 46.75 10.06
N LYS A 358 -27.30 46.67 8.92
CA LYS A 358 -28.34 47.65 8.49
C LYS A 358 -29.52 47.68 9.44
N ARG A 359 -29.97 46.54 9.93
CA ARG A 359 -31.04 46.45 10.94
C ARG A 359 -30.62 47.03 12.30
N ARG A 360 -29.35 46.82 12.72
CA ARG A 360 -28.77 47.42 13.92
C ARG A 360 -28.75 48.96 13.83
N VAL A 361 -28.25 49.51 12.74
CA VAL A 361 -28.20 50.96 12.52
C VAL A 361 -29.61 51.57 12.57
N GLY A 362 -30.62 50.84 12.06
CA GLY A 362 -32.01 51.25 12.14
C GLY A 362 -32.58 51.24 13.57
N VAL A 363 -32.13 50.30 14.40
CA VAL A 363 -32.56 50.20 15.81
C VAL A 363 -31.80 51.18 16.70
N GLU A 364 -30.48 51.39 16.45
CA GLU A 364 -29.64 52.36 17.17
C GLU A 364 -30.10 53.79 16.99
N LYS A 365 -30.60 54.17 15.80
CA LYS A 365 -31.23 55.51 15.59
C LYS A 365 -32.50 55.75 16.42
N LYS A 366 -33.11 54.69 16.94
CA LYS A 366 -34.29 54.80 17.83
C LYS A 366 -33.97 54.74 19.32
N LEU A 367 -32.76 54.35 19.70
CA LEU A 367 -32.35 54.14 21.10
C LEU A 367 -31.28 55.12 21.60
N ASN A 368 -30.86 56.06 20.76
CA ASN A 368 -29.80 57.01 21.08
C ASN A 368 -30.30 58.25 21.81
N ASN A 369 -31.02 58.04 22.86
CA ASN A 369 -31.13 59.10 23.90
C ASN A 369 -30.98 58.46 25.29
N GLU A 370 -29.87 58.72 25.85
CA GLU A 370 -29.57 59.00 27.27
C GLU A 370 -29.04 57.94 28.23
N ALA A 371 -28.92 56.66 28.00
CA ALA A 371 -28.52 55.88 29.22
C ALA A 371 -27.43 54.84 29.10
N LEU A 372 -26.62 54.81 28.03
CA LEU A 372 -25.91 53.55 27.74
C LEU A 372 -24.38 53.61 27.62
N LYS A 373 -23.71 54.70 27.95
CA LYS A 373 -22.24 54.80 27.72
C LYS A 373 -21.35 53.88 28.56
N ASN A 374 -21.79 53.33 29.66
CA ASN A 374 -20.91 52.53 30.56
C ASN A 374 -21.26 51.05 30.68
N LYS A 375 -22.42 50.59 30.21
CA LYS A 375 -22.81 49.19 30.25
C LYS A 375 -22.50 48.45 28.95
N THR A 376 -22.37 49.19 27.86
CA THR A 376 -22.21 48.70 26.50
C THR A 376 -20.80 48.15 26.19
N LEU A 377 -19.76 48.72 26.80
CA LEU A 377 -18.38 48.32 26.52
C LEU A 377 -18.07 46.89 26.97
N ASN A 378 -18.57 46.48 28.11
CA ASN A 378 -18.35 45.11 28.59
C ASN A 378 -19.19 44.06 27.86
N LYS A 379 -20.40 44.41 27.40
CA LYS A 379 -21.25 43.48 26.69
C LYS A 379 -20.74 43.21 25.27
N ASN A 380 -20.28 44.24 24.57
CA ASN A 380 -19.69 44.12 23.23
C ASN A 380 -18.36 43.34 23.25
N PHE A 381 -17.58 43.45 24.33
CA PHE A 381 -16.34 42.68 24.50
C PHE A 381 -16.61 41.18 24.59
N TYR A 382 -17.63 40.77 25.34
CA TYR A 382 -17.97 39.32 25.44
C TYR A 382 -18.64 38.78 24.19
N GLU A 383 -19.35 39.58 23.42
CA GLU A 383 -19.91 39.21 22.13
C GLU A 383 -18.83 39.04 21.03
N LEU A 384 -17.80 39.88 21.02
CA LEU A 384 -16.66 39.78 20.12
C LEU A 384 -15.84 38.51 20.39
N LEU A 385 -15.62 38.16 21.65
CA LEU A 385 -14.97 36.93 22.08
C LEU A 385 -15.74 35.68 21.62
N GLY A 386 -17.06 35.69 21.73
CA GLY A 386 -17.92 34.60 21.29
C GLY A 386 -17.84 34.37 19.76
N LYS A 387 -17.81 35.46 18.98
CA LYS A 387 -17.69 35.38 17.53
C LYS A 387 -16.31 34.88 17.08
N HIS A 388 -15.24 35.28 17.71
CA HIS A 388 -13.90 34.75 17.45
C HIS A 388 -13.79 33.28 17.79
N GLN A 389 -14.41 32.84 18.86
CA GLN A 389 -14.42 31.43 19.24
C GLN A 389 -15.23 30.56 18.24
N LEU A 390 -16.37 31.10 17.74
CA LEU A 390 -17.17 30.44 16.71
C LEU A 390 -16.39 30.29 15.38
N THR A 391 -15.67 31.32 14.98
CA THR A 391 -14.86 31.34 13.75
C THR A 391 -13.70 30.36 13.83
N ILE A 392 -13.03 30.25 14.97
CA ILE A 392 -11.94 29.28 15.19
C ILE A 392 -12.47 27.85 15.18
N THR A 393 -13.65 27.60 15.75
CA THR A 393 -14.26 26.27 15.78
C THR A 393 -14.70 25.82 14.38
N GLN A 394 -15.35 26.70 13.63
CA GLN A 394 -15.73 26.45 12.24
C GLN A 394 -14.52 26.22 11.35
N PHE A 395 -13.42 26.94 11.60
CA PHE A 395 -12.18 26.75 10.86
C PHE A 395 -11.54 25.39 11.13
N LYS A 396 -11.53 24.90 12.37
CA LYS A 396 -11.07 23.55 12.72
C LYS A 396 -11.93 22.46 12.06
N GLU A 397 -13.23 22.66 11.92
CA GLU A 397 -14.11 21.73 11.21
C GLU A 397 -13.88 21.72 9.70
N ILE A 398 -13.65 22.90 9.09
CA ILE A 398 -13.30 23.02 7.68
C ILE A 398 -11.93 22.39 7.42
N GLU A 399 -10.93 22.62 8.25
CA GLU A 399 -9.60 22.00 8.15
C GLU A 399 -9.70 20.47 8.25
N LYS A 400 -10.54 19.97 9.14
CA LYS A 400 -10.80 18.53 9.29
C LYS A 400 -11.55 17.92 8.09
N ALA A 401 -12.50 18.63 7.51
CA ALA A 401 -13.23 18.21 6.31
C ALA A 401 -12.32 18.21 5.07
N ILE A 402 -11.48 19.22 4.91
CA ILE A 402 -10.51 19.32 3.81
C ILE A 402 -9.46 18.21 3.91
N ASN A 403 -8.99 17.89 5.13
CA ASN A 403 -8.02 16.81 5.38
C ASN A 403 -8.59 15.42 5.01
N LYS A 404 -9.92 15.27 5.05
CA LYS A 404 -10.61 14.03 4.72
C LYS A 404 -10.87 13.85 3.23
N THR A 405 -10.87 14.94 2.46
CA THR A 405 -11.27 14.94 1.03
C THR A 405 -10.12 15.12 0.04
N LEU A 406 -8.94 15.57 0.47
CA LEU A 406 -7.80 15.79 -0.42
C LEU A 406 -6.83 14.59 -0.40
N PRO A 407 -6.55 13.97 -1.56
CA PRO A 407 -5.67 12.79 -1.64
C PRO A 407 -4.17 13.11 -1.52
N ASP A 408 -3.75 14.39 -1.55
CA ASP A 408 -2.34 14.77 -1.53
C ASP A 408 -1.98 15.67 -0.35
N LYS A 409 -1.06 15.16 0.51
CA LYS A 409 -0.53 15.88 1.67
C LYS A 409 0.17 17.20 1.34
N ARG A 410 0.71 17.37 0.13
CA ARG A 410 1.41 18.62 -0.27
C ARG A 410 0.43 19.73 -0.57
N THR A 411 -0.66 19.42 -1.25
CA THR A 411 -1.73 20.36 -1.56
C THR A 411 -2.44 20.82 -0.28
N PHE A 412 -2.65 19.90 0.68
CA PHE A 412 -3.18 20.23 2.00
C PHE A 412 -2.27 21.18 2.79
N ALA A 413 -0.96 20.91 2.83
CA ALA A 413 0.01 21.75 3.54
C ALA A 413 0.06 23.16 2.96
N TYR A 414 -0.03 23.31 1.62
CA TYR A 414 -0.06 24.61 0.95
C TYR A 414 -1.32 25.40 1.29
N PHE A 415 -2.51 24.77 1.22
CA PHE A 415 -3.79 25.39 1.58
C PHE A 415 -3.85 25.77 3.06
N SER A 416 -3.45 24.88 3.95
CA SER A 416 -3.43 25.14 5.41
C SER A 416 -2.49 26.30 5.76
N THR A 417 -1.33 26.39 5.09
CA THR A 417 -0.37 27.50 5.28
C THR A 417 -0.89 28.80 4.70
N ALA A 418 -1.51 28.79 3.52
CA ALA A 418 -2.08 29.98 2.89
C ALA A 418 -3.25 30.56 3.71
N ILE A 419 -4.08 29.70 4.29
CA ILE A 419 -5.20 30.13 5.14
C ILE A 419 -4.68 30.64 6.49
N LYS A 420 -3.69 29.98 7.11
CA LYS A 420 -3.06 30.45 8.35
C LYS A 420 -2.41 31.83 8.14
N ASN A 421 -1.68 32.01 7.05
CA ASN A 421 -1.03 33.30 6.75
C ASN A 421 -2.05 34.42 6.49
N ASN A 422 -3.16 34.16 5.82
CA ASN A 422 -4.25 35.13 5.65
C ASN A 422 -5.00 35.47 6.94
N LEU A 423 -5.12 34.53 7.88
CA LEU A 423 -5.69 34.79 9.20
C LEU A 423 -4.75 35.61 10.07
N VAL A 424 -3.46 35.25 10.10
CA VAL A 424 -2.43 35.98 10.86
C VAL A 424 -2.29 37.40 10.34
N SER A 425 -2.29 37.63 9.02
CA SER A 425 -2.23 38.99 8.46
C SER A 425 -3.45 39.85 8.76
N LYS A 426 -4.64 39.27 8.96
CA LYS A 426 -5.85 39.98 9.41
C LYS A 426 -5.88 40.22 10.90
N ILE A 427 -5.21 39.42 11.71
CA ILE A 427 -5.08 39.59 13.16
C ILE A 427 -4.04 40.65 13.50
N ASP A 428 -2.95 40.75 12.73
CA ASP A 428 -1.90 41.76 12.95
C ASP A 428 -2.36 43.22 12.67
N LEU A 429 -3.41 43.40 11.87
CA LEU A 429 -3.97 44.74 11.61
C LEU A 429 -4.67 45.40 12.81
N ASN A 430 -4.87 44.69 13.94
CA ASN A 430 -5.50 45.15 15.16
C ASN A 430 -4.64 44.93 16.42
N SER A 431 -3.31 44.85 16.29
CA SER A 431 -2.43 44.57 17.44
C SER A 431 -2.56 45.61 18.58
N SER A 432 -2.79 46.87 18.26
CA SER A 432 -3.00 47.92 19.27
C SER A 432 -4.29 47.73 20.10
N SER A 433 -5.35 47.16 19.53
CA SER A 433 -6.60 46.91 20.26
C SER A 433 -6.50 45.66 21.14
N LEU A 434 -5.71 44.67 20.75
CA LEU A 434 -5.51 43.45 21.53
C LEU A 434 -4.66 43.67 22.77
N ASP A 435 -3.64 44.51 22.70
CA ASP A 435 -2.81 44.88 23.84
C ASP A 435 -3.59 45.68 24.86
N THR A 436 -4.41 46.63 24.42
CA THR A 436 -5.31 47.39 25.32
C THR A 436 -6.36 46.46 25.97
N GLN A 437 -6.91 45.55 25.25
CA GLN A 437 -7.90 44.58 25.78
C GLN A 437 -7.25 43.58 26.74
N ARG A 438 -6.04 43.13 26.47
CA ARG A 438 -5.27 42.30 27.39
C ARG A 438 -5.00 43.02 28.71
N GLU A 439 -4.58 44.28 28.66
CA GLU A 439 -4.32 45.07 29.87
C GLU A 439 -5.59 45.31 30.71
N LEU A 440 -6.70 45.64 30.09
CA LEU A 440 -7.98 45.78 30.75
C LEU A 440 -8.45 44.49 31.42
N PHE A 441 -8.34 43.37 30.72
CA PHE A 441 -8.65 42.04 31.29
C PHE A 441 -7.76 41.72 32.48
N LEU A 442 -6.44 41.92 32.32
CA LEU A 442 -5.49 41.63 33.40
C LEU A 442 -5.74 42.50 34.66
N LEU A 443 -6.12 43.75 34.46
CA LEU A 443 -6.47 44.66 35.56
C LEU A 443 -7.76 44.25 36.28
N ASP A 444 -8.84 43.95 35.56
CA ASP A 444 -10.11 43.50 36.14
C ASP A 444 -9.99 42.14 36.83
N PHE A 445 -9.30 41.20 36.19
CA PHE A 445 -9.11 39.85 36.73
C PHE A 445 -8.17 39.84 37.94
N LYS A 446 -7.16 40.71 37.96
CA LYS A 446 -6.28 40.90 39.11
C LYS A 446 -7.00 41.50 40.31
N LYS A 447 -7.96 42.41 40.09
CA LYS A 447 -8.81 42.95 41.16
C LYS A 447 -9.66 41.87 41.83
N LYS A 448 -10.16 40.92 41.04
CA LYS A 448 -10.97 39.79 41.53
C LYS A 448 -10.15 38.67 42.16
N HIS A 449 -8.91 38.48 41.69
CA HIS A 449 -8.01 37.42 42.13
C HIS A 449 -6.60 37.98 42.40
N PRO A 450 -6.42 38.77 43.49
CA PRO A 450 -5.16 39.48 43.78
C PRO A 450 -3.97 38.56 44.06
N PHE A 451 -4.23 37.29 44.38
CA PHE A 451 -3.24 36.25 44.71
C PHE A 451 -2.65 35.55 43.49
N LEU A 452 -3.12 35.87 42.28
CA LEU A 452 -2.55 35.32 41.05
C LEU A 452 -1.33 36.15 40.62
N THR A 453 -0.28 35.45 40.24
CA THR A 453 0.92 36.08 39.67
C THR A 453 0.64 36.64 38.25
N PRO A 454 1.42 37.63 37.78
CA PRO A 454 1.24 38.17 36.42
C PRO A 454 1.26 37.08 35.33
N HIS A 455 2.05 36.04 35.52
CA HIS A 455 2.13 34.94 34.59
C HIS A 455 0.90 34.02 34.64
N GLU A 456 0.37 33.76 35.82
CA GLU A 456 -0.89 33.03 36.00
C GLU A 456 -2.08 33.79 35.39
N LEU A 457 -2.11 35.11 35.53
CA LEU A 457 -3.11 35.98 34.92
C LEU A 457 -3.05 35.92 33.38
N LEU A 458 -1.84 35.89 32.82
CA LEU A 458 -1.64 35.77 31.39
C LEU A 458 -2.13 34.39 30.86
N ILE A 459 -1.88 33.33 31.61
CA ILE A 459 -2.40 31.98 31.25
C ILE A 459 -3.95 31.98 31.36
N CYS A 460 -4.54 32.63 32.37
CA CYS A 460 -5.99 32.77 32.44
C CYS A 460 -6.55 33.53 31.24
N PHE A 461 -5.89 34.61 30.83
CA PHE A 461 -6.28 35.36 29.63
C PHE A 461 -6.31 34.47 28.39
N TYR A 462 -5.23 33.76 28.11
CA TYR A 462 -5.15 32.86 26.92
C TYR A 462 -6.12 31.67 27.01
N THR A 463 -6.33 31.13 28.20
CA THR A 463 -7.34 30.07 28.42
C THR A 463 -8.75 30.58 28.13
N LYS A 464 -9.06 31.81 28.52
CA LYS A 464 -10.36 32.46 28.26
C LYS A 464 -10.53 32.79 26.76
N MET A 465 -9.44 33.03 26.06
CA MET A 465 -9.41 33.17 24.60
C MET A 465 -9.62 31.84 23.86
N GLY A 466 -9.75 30.72 24.59
CA GLY A 466 -9.98 29.40 24.03
C GLY A 466 -8.72 28.67 23.50
N LEU A 467 -7.53 29.18 23.85
CA LEU A 467 -6.27 28.52 23.48
C LEU A 467 -6.08 27.24 24.30
N THR A 468 -5.62 26.18 23.62
CA THR A 468 -5.21 24.92 24.26
C THR A 468 -3.90 25.08 25.02
N GLY A 469 -3.62 24.19 25.96
CA GLY A 469 -2.35 24.19 26.70
C GLY A 469 -1.10 24.21 25.82
N LYS A 470 -1.14 23.54 24.65
CA LYS A 470 -0.05 23.55 23.67
C LYS A 470 0.13 24.91 23.00
N GLU A 471 -0.95 25.55 22.61
CA GLU A 471 -0.94 26.90 22.01
C GLU A 471 -0.48 27.94 23.01
N ILE A 472 -0.93 27.86 24.29
CA ILE A 472 -0.46 28.72 25.36
C ILE A 472 1.05 28.54 25.59
N ALA A 473 1.55 27.32 25.56
CA ALA A 473 2.97 27.03 25.68
C ALA A 473 3.79 27.70 24.56
N GLN A 474 3.30 27.65 23.32
CA GLN A 474 3.94 28.32 22.17
C GLN A 474 3.93 29.84 22.30
N VAL A 475 2.78 30.45 22.63
CA VAL A 475 2.64 31.92 22.73
C VAL A 475 3.42 32.48 23.93
N THR A 476 3.52 31.74 25.03
CA THR A 476 4.26 32.16 26.23
C THR A 476 5.72 31.72 26.23
N ASN A 477 6.17 31.02 25.20
CA ASN A 477 7.51 30.43 25.07
C ASN A 477 7.89 29.58 26.30
N LYS A 478 6.97 28.74 26.76
CA LYS A 478 7.14 27.81 27.89
C LYS A 478 6.89 26.37 27.45
N SER A 479 7.35 25.41 28.26
CA SER A 479 7.03 23.99 28.02
C SER A 479 5.54 23.73 28.35
N LEU A 480 4.93 22.78 27.61
CA LEU A 480 3.55 22.35 27.87
C LEU A 480 3.36 21.94 29.33
N ARG A 481 4.29 21.20 29.91
CA ARG A 481 4.27 20.76 31.31
C ARG A 481 4.27 21.94 32.31
N SER A 482 4.97 23.01 31.95
CA SER A 482 4.96 24.25 32.76
C SER A 482 3.58 24.92 32.73
N VAL A 483 2.96 25.01 31.56
CA VAL A 483 1.61 25.59 31.41
C VAL A 483 0.57 24.76 32.14
N GLU A 484 0.56 23.45 32.02
CA GLU A 484 -0.33 22.55 32.75
C GLU A 484 -0.17 22.68 34.27
N SER A 485 1.07 22.75 34.74
CA SER A 485 1.36 22.98 36.17
C SER A 485 0.82 24.32 36.66
N HIS A 486 0.91 25.38 35.85
CA HIS A 486 0.31 26.68 36.19
C HIS A 486 -1.21 26.62 36.15
N GLN A 487 -1.82 26.00 35.17
CA GLN A 487 -3.28 25.80 35.08
C GLN A 487 -3.81 25.03 36.28
N TYR A 488 -3.12 24.00 36.73
CA TYR A 488 -3.47 23.27 37.95
C TYR A 488 -3.41 24.16 39.19
N ARG A 489 -2.32 24.96 39.34
CA ARG A 489 -2.18 25.91 40.47
C ARG A 489 -3.24 27.00 40.45
N ILE A 490 -3.55 27.55 39.27
CA ILE A 490 -4.61 28.53 39.08
C ILE A 490 -5.95 27.97 39.57
N LYS A 491 -6.27 26.73 39.12
CA LYS A 491 -7.51 26.07 39.51
C LYS A 491 -7.64 25.89 41.03
N ARG A 492 -6.53 25.55 41.71
CA ARG A 492 -6.51 25.45 43.18
C ARG A 492 -6.60 26.80 43.92
N LYS A 493 -6.20 27.89 43.29
CA LYS A 493 -6.23 29.23 43.85
C LYS A 493 -7.58 29.94 43.64
N ILE A 494 -8.33 29.55 42.60
CA ILE A 494 -9.60 30.19 42.22
C ILE A 494 -10.81 29.45 42.83
N ASN A 495 -10.71 28.13 43.01
CA ASN A 495 -11.69 27.31 43.73
C ASN A 495 -11.36 27.32 45.26
#